data_d3e724600a00fef43a98e0cb29fbaab5
#
_entry.id   d3e724600a00fef43a98e0cb29fbaab5
#
_cell.length_a   1.000
_cell.length_b   1.000
_cell.length_c   1.000
_cell.angle_alpha   90.00
_cell.angle_beta   90.00
_cell.angle_gamma   90.00
#
_symmetry.space_group_name_H-M   'P 1'
#
loop_
_entity.id
_entity.type
_entity.pdbx_description
1 polymer ?
#
loop_
_entity_poly.entity_id
_entity_poly.type
_entity_poly.pdbx_seq_one_letter_code
_entity_poly.pdbx_strand_id
1 'polypeptide(L)'
;MSYQVLARKWRPRTFESLIGQEHVVKALRNALDQKRLHHAYLFSGTRGVGKTTLARILAKCLNCETGISSSPCGKCSACVEIDAGRFIDLIEVDAATNTKVDEMRQLLENSVYAPSRGRFKVYVIDEVHMLSTSAFNAMLKTLEEPPEHVKFVLATTDPQKIPVTVLSRCLQFNLKQMPAKAISAHLEAILAEEKLPAEAGALRLLAGCAHGSMRDALSLLDQAIAYSAGNVTEQAVRAMLGTIDDSFLYSMLEGLARGDSAAVLAIAEDMRTRSVGFDGALQDLGALLHRVALAQASPDAVNAEGGLRERLAALGRTLDPEEVQLYYQIAVHGRQDLPFAPDEFAGFTMALLRMLAFSPGTRDAGESQRTGSARSETPEGAKPAGDLQPAARAAFDGDWPKLANSLDLGGIAKQLAQASELASFDGEALELCVPPAAKHLAEKSYQEKLRGALQERFGKPVRLTVTIKETTGNTARDRAAAAVSRDAFVRDLVENFDATIVESSIKPVR
;
A
#
# COMPACT_ATOMS: atom_id res chain seq x y z
N MET A 1 -13.23 30.86 24.77
CA MET A 1 -13.64 30.18 23.49
C MET A 1 -12.94 28.85 23.46
N SER A 2 -13.64 27.76 23.19
CA SER A 2 -12.99 26.45 23.04
C SER A 2 -12.17 26.45 21.73
N TYR A 3 -10.93 26.06 21.82
CA TYR A 3 -10.06 25.86 20.66
C TYR A 3 -10.70 24.86 19.67
N GLN A 4 -10.77 25.22 18.41
CA GLN A 4 -11.27 24.36 17.35
C GLN A 4 -10.13 24.07 16.37
N VAL A 5 -9.89 22.78 16.11
CA VAL A 5 -8.85 22.27 15.19
C VAL A 5 -9.06 22.89 13.80
N LEU A 6 -7.99 23.35 13.14
CA LEU A 6 -8.02 24.03 11.84
C LEU A 6 -8.73 23.21 10.77
N ALA A 7 -8.51 21.91 10.74
CA ALA A 7 -9.19 20.99 9.79
C ALA A 7 -10.74 21.02 9.90
N ARG A 8 -11.29 21.43 11.06
CA ARG A 8 -12.74 21.61 11.26
C ARG A 8 -13.16 23.05 11.03
N LYS A 9 -12.39 24.02 11.49
CA LYS A 9 -12.66 25.47 11.36
C LYS A 9 -12.66 25.88 9.88
N TRP A 10 -11.69 25.42 9.11
CA TRP A 10 -11.45 25.75 7.70
C TRP A 10 -12.05 24.74 6.72
N ARG A 11 -12.98 23.92 7.18
CA ARG A 11 -13.69 22.99 6.28
C ARG A 11 -14.49 23.77 5.24
N PRO A 12 -14.27 23.52 3.91
CA PRO A 12 -15.02 24.18 2.85
C PRO A 12 -16.53 24.05 3.03
N ARG A 13 -17.26 25.15 2.85
CA ARG A 13 -18.71 25.21 3.01
C ARG A 13 -19.44 25.41 1.69
N THR A 14 -18.73 25.74 0.62
CA THR A 14 -19.25 25.97 -0.73
C THR A 14 -18.36 25.31 -1.75
N PHE A 15 -18.84 25.13 -2.97
CA PHE A 15 -18.03 24.59 -4.06
C PHE A 15 -16.87 25.53 -4.45
N GLU A 16 -17.03 26.85 -4.28
CA GLU A 16 -15.97 27.83 -4.58
C GLU A 16 -14.79 27.72 -3.64
N SER A 17 -15.05 27.36 -2.39
CA SER A 17 -14.00 27.22 -1.36
C SER A 17 -13.28 25.88 -1.42
N LEU A 18 -13.72 24.95 -2.28
CA LEU A 18 -13.08 23.65 -2.45
C LEU A 18 -11.90 23.75 -3.42
N ILE A 19 -10.74 23.28 -3.02
CA ILE A 19 -9.49 23.38 -3.79
C ILE A 19 -9.19 22.04 -4.48
N GLY A 20 -8.72 22.11 -5.75
CA GLY A 20 -8.12 20.97 -6.45
C GLY A 20 -9.10 19.95 -7.02
N GLN A 21 -10.41 20.22 -6.98
CA GLN A 21 -11.46 19.31 -7.46
C GLN A 21 -12.37 19.95 -8.53
N GLU A 22 -11.82 20.84 -9.36
CA GLU A 22 -12.59 21.67 -10.32
C GLU A 22 -13.42 20.84 -11.28
N HIS A 23 -12.92 19.67 -11.71
CA HIS A 23 -13.59 18.76 -12.64
C HIS A 23 -14.86 18.14 -12.01
N VAL A 24 -14.81 17.76 -10.73
CA VAL A 24 -15.97 17.23 -10.00
C VAL A 24 -16.97 18.34 -9.70
N VAL A 25 -16.48 19.49 -9.23
CA VAL A 25 -17.29 20.67 -8.94
C VAL A 25 -18.06 21.13 -10.17
N LYS A 26 -17.40 21.20 -11.33
CA LYS A 26 -18.04 21.58 -12.60
C LYS A 26 -19.19 20.64 -12.98
N ALA A 27 -18.96 19.34 -12.86
CA ALA A 27 -19.99 18.34 -13.19
C ALA A 27 -21.18 18.39 -12.22
N LEU A 28 -20.93 18.53 -10.91
CA LEU A 28 -21.99 18.63 -9.89
C LEU A 28 -22.79 19.94 -10.03
N ARG A 29 -22.13 21.08 -10.31
CA ARG A 29 -22.80 22.34 -10.60
C ARG A 29 -23.76 22.21 -11.78
N ASN A 30 -23.29 21.68 -12.90
CA ASN A 30 -24.12 21.47 -14.07
C ASN A 30 -25.33 20.56 -13.77
N ALA A 31 -25.13 19.48 -13.00
CA ALA A 31 -26.22 18.58 -12.62
C ALA A 31 -27.27 19.26 -11.73
N LEU A 32 -26.83 20.09 -10.77
CA LEU A 32 -27.71 20.85 -9.87
C LEU A 32 -28.48 21.93 -10.61
N ASP A 33 -27.80 22.72 -11.43
CA ASP A 33 -28.40 23.86 -12.15
C ASP A 33 -29.39 23.38 -13.24
N GLN A 34 -29.11 22.23 -13.86
CA GLN A 34 -30.03 21.59 -14.83
C GLN A 34 -31.09 20.70 -14.15
N LYS A 35 -31.07 20.57 -12.82
CA LYS A 35 -31.95 19.68 -12.03
C LYS A 35 -31.90 18.21 -12.46
N ARG A 36 -30.76 17.77 -13.00
CA ARG A 36 -30.50 16.38 -13.37
C ARG A 36 -29.85 15.65 -12.21
N LEU A 37 -30.64 15.36 -11.17
CA LEU A 37 -30.18 14.82 -9.92
C LEU A 37 -30.21 13.29 -9.94
N HIS A 38 -29.05 12.67 -9.87
CA HIS A 38 -28.96 11.22 -9.70
C HIS A 38 -29.40 10.80 -8.29
N HIS A 39 -29.82 9.57 -8.11
CA HIS A 39 -30.22 9.05 -6.79
C HIS A 39 -29.01 8.62 -5.94
N ALA A 40 -27.88 8.22 -6.56
CA ALA A 40 -26.68 7.78 -5.88
C ALA A 40 -25.41 8.37 -6.51
N TYR A 41 -24.53 8.90 -5.67
CA TYR A 41 -23.22 9.44 -6.01
C TYR A 41 -22.15 8.63 -5.32
N LEU A 42 -21.05 8.33 -6.01
CA LEU A 42 -19.87 7.69 -5.43
C LEU A 42 -18.67 8.61 -5.58
N PHE A 43 -18.09 9.02 -4.45
CA PHE A 43 -16.84 9.77 -4.38
C PHE A 43 -15.69 8.84 -4.02
N SER A 44 -14.78 8.60 -4.94
CA SER A 44 -13.57 7.82 -4.72
C SER A 44 -12.33 8.73 -4.64
N GLY A 45 -11.30 8.30 -3.96
CA GLY A 45 -10.03 9.02 -3.84
C GLY A 45 -9.37 8.82 -2.49
N THR A 46 -8.11 9.21 -2.36
CA THR A 46 -7.32 9.02 -1.13
C THR A 46 -7.94 9.75 0.08
N ARG A 47 -7.45 9.41 1.29
CA ARG A 47 -7.92 10.06 2.52
C ARG A 47 -7.61 11.56 2.49
N GLY A 48 -8.52 12.37 3.03
CA GLY A 48 -8.30 13.81 3.23
C GLY A 48 -8.43 14.71 2.00
N VAL A 49 -8.81 14.17 0.82
CA VAL A 49 -9.00 14.94 -0.43
C VAL A 49 -10.36 15.68 -0.52
N GLY A 50 -11.23 15.52 0.49
CA GLY A 50 -12.49 16.28 0.58
C GLY A 50 -13.76 15.50 0.25
N LYS A 51 -13.76 14.16 0.18
CA LYS A 51 -14.95 13.31 -0.12
C LYS A 51 -16.17 13.66 0.75
N THR A 52 -16.04 13.58 2.06
CA THR A 52 -17.12 13.87 3.03
C THR A 52 -17.49 15.35 3.03
N THR A 53 -16.54 16.25 2.76
CA THR A 53 -16.81 17.69 2.61
C THR A 53 -17.69 17.95 1.39
N LEU A 54 -17.35 17.35 0.26
CA LEU A 54 -18.13 17.45 -0.98
C LEU A 54 -19.54 16.87 -0.79
N ALA A 55 -19.68 15.75 -0.07
CA ALA A 55 -20.97 15.17 0.29
C ALA A 55 -21.85 16.14 1.08
N ARG A 56 -21.30 16.86 2.07
CA ARG A 56 -22.04 17.86 2.84
C ARG A 56 -22.42 19.09 2.01
N ILE A 57 -21.54 19.57 1.14
CA ILE A 57 -21.84 20.67 0.22
C ILE A 57 -23.00 20.27 -0.70
N LEU A 58 -22.96 19.04 -1.26
CA LEU A 58 -24.03 18.52 -2.09
C LEU A 58 -25.36 18.44 -1.31
N ALA A 59 -25.35 17.94 -0.07
CA ALA A 59 -26.52 17.88 0.79
C ALA A 59 -27.12 19.29 1.06
N LYS A 60 -26.27 20.30 1.24
CA LYS A 60 -26.69 21.71 1.35
C LYS A 60 -27.36 22.22 0.08
N CYS A 61 -26.76 21.94 -1.08
CA CYS A 61 -27.31 22.33 -2.39
C CYS A 61 -28.69 21.73 -2.64
N LEU A 62 -28.90 20.49 -2.20
CA LEU A 62 -30.17 19.75 -2.33
C LEU A 62 -31.26 20.29 -1.38
N ASN A 63 -30.88 20.64 -0.15
CA ASN A 63 -31.81 20.96 0.94
C ASN A 63 -31.90 22.45 1.30
N CYS A 64 -31.18 23.32 0.59
CA CYS A 64 -31.26 24.78 0.83
C CYS A 64 -32.67 25.29 0.64
N GLU A 65 -33.22 26.04 1.60
CA GLU A 65 -34.59 26.57 1.56
C GLU A 65 -34.85 27.48 0.37
N THR A 66 -33.84 28.20 -0.15
CA THR A 66 -33.94 29.06 -1.33
C THR A 66 -34.13 28.31 -2.64
N GLY A 67 -33.90 27.00 -2.65
CA GLY A 67 -34.04 26.14 -3.82
C GLY A 67 -32.84 25.24 -4.04
N ILE A 68 -33.00 24.34 -5.02
CA ILE A 68 -31.88 23.48 -5.46
C ILE A 68 -31.00 24.32 -6.38
N SER A 69 -29.75 24.53 -6.01
CA SER A 69 -28.78 25.28 -6.81
C SER A 69 -27.35 24.87 -6.46
N SER A 70 -26.42 25.18 -7.33
CA SER A 70 -25.00 24.98 -7.09
C SER A 70 -24.39 25.92 -6.01
N SER A 71 -25.15 26.97 -5.62
CA SER A 71 -24.75 28.00 -4.66
C SER A 71 -25.75 28.08 -3.50
N PRO A 72 -25.62 27.23 -2.46
CA PRO A 72 -26.54 27.26 -1.32
C PRO A 72 -26.38 28.55 -0.53
N CYS A 73 -27.49 29.10 0.03
CA CYS A 73 -27.50 30.41 0.65
C CYS A 73 -26.60 30.55 1.90
N GLY A 74 -26.26 29.42 2.56
CA GLY A 74 -25.41 29.39 3.76
C GLY A 74 -26.02 29.97 5.05
N LYS A 75 -27.25 30.55 4.97
CA LYS A 75 -27.87 31.30 6.09
C LYS A 75 -29.17 30.66 6.60
N CYS A 76 -29.88 29.86 5.77
CA CYS A 76 -31.11 29.21 6.19
C CYS A 76 -30.86 28.10 7.22
N SER A 77 -31.94 27.66 7.88
CA SER A 77 -31.83 26.67 8.95
C SER A 77 -31.17 25.39 8.45
N ALA A 78 -31.55 24.86 7.30
CA ALA A 78 -30.96 23.67 6.73
C ALA A 78 -29.45 23.84 6.44
N CYS A 79 -29.02 24.96 5.88
CA CYS A 79 -27.60 25.21 5.60
C CYS A 79 -26.77 25.28 6.90
N VAL A 80 -27.26 25.98 7.92
CA VAL A 80 -26.56 26.13 9.21
C VAL A 80 -26.50 24.81 9.95
N GLU A 81 -27.59 24.05 9.99
CA GLU A 81 -27.66 22.76 10.66
C GLU A 81 -26.79 21.70 9.99
N ILE A 82 -26.70 21.68 8.64
CA ILE A 82 -25.80 20.79 7.89
C ILE A 82 -24.33 21.14 8.21
N ASP A 83 -23.97 22.43 8.22
CA ASP A 83 -22.60 22.84 8.57
C ASP A 83 -22.24 22.47 10.02
N ALA A 84 -23.23 22.52 10.92
CA ALA A 84 -23.09 22.11 12.32
C ALA A 84 -23.14 20.57 12.51
N GLY A 85 -23.53 19.78 11.48
CA GLY A 85 -23.70 18.34 11.54
C GLY A 85 -24.91 17.90 12.39
N ARG A 86 -25.99 18.68 12.41
CA ARG A 86 -27.20 18.44 13.22
C ARG A 86 -28.48 18.41 12.40
N PHE A 87 -28.39 18.44 11.08
CA PHE A 87 -29.57 18.40 10.22
C PHE A 87 -30.16 17.00 10.19
N ILE A 88 -31.44 16.87 10.55
CA ILE A 88 -32.10 15.56 10.79
C ILE A 88 -32.20 14.69 9.53
N ASP A 89 -32.35 15.31 8.35
CA ASP A 89 -32.48 14.60 7.07
C ASP A 89 -31.11 14.39 6.37
N LEU A 90 -29.98 14.68 7.06
CA LEU A 90 -28.62 14.30 6.67
C LEU A 90 -28.09 13.24 7.64
N ILE A 91 -28.08 12.01 7.20
CA ILE A 91 -27.64 10.87 7.97
C ILE A 91 -26.21 10.50 7.51
N GLU A 92 -25.24 10.75 8.37
CA GLU A 92 -23.84 10.42 8.12
C GLU A 92 -23.48 9.14 8.89
N VAL A 93 -23.00 8.13 8.16
CA VAL A 93 -22.60 6.83 8.69
C VAL A 93 -21.18 6.54 8.24
N ASP A 94 -20.32 6.20 9.18
CA ASP A 94 -18.99 5.67 8.90
C ASP A 94 -19.08 4.13 8.88
N ALA A 95 -18.86 3.55 7.70
CA ALA A 95 -18.92 2.10 7.52
C ALA A 95 -17.83 1.35 8.27
N ALA A 96 -16.73 2.01 8.66
CA ALA A 96 -15.67 1.39 9.47
C ALA A 96 -16.15 1.10 10.90
N THR A 97 -17.07 1.93 11.44
CA THR A 97 -17.65 1.74 12.78
C THR A 97 -18.97 1.01 12.75
N ASN A 98 -19.71 1.06 11.64
CA ASN A 98 -21.05 0.50 11.45
C ASN A 98 -21.03 -0.61 10.38
N THR A 99 -20.29 -1.68 10.63
CA THR A 99 -20.14 -2.81 9.67
C THR A 99 -21.31 -3.80 9.71
N LYS A 100 -22.18 -3.71 10.72
CA LYS A 100 -23.25 -4.70 10.94
C LYS A 100 -24.39 -4.55 9.95
N VAL A 101 -24.85 -5.69 9.44
CA VAL A 101 -25.96 -5.78 8.46
C VAL A 101 -27.25 -5.20 9.00
N ASP A 102 -27.53 -5.41 10.28
CA ASP A 102 -28.78 -5.00 10.91
C ASP A 102 -28.89 -3.49 11.05
N GLU A 103 -27.79 -2.81 11.35
CA GLU A 103 -27.74 -1.34 11.39
C GLU A 103 -27.99 -0.74 10.00
N MET A 104 -27.39 -1.33 8.96
CA MET A 104 -27.63 -0.91 7.60
C MET A 104 -29.08 -1.18 7.15
N ARG A 105 -29.67 -2.31 7.54
CA ARG A 105 -31.09 -2.61 7.25
C ARG A 105 -32.02 -1.60 7.91
N GLN A 106 -31.83 -1.29 9.18
CA GLN A 106 -32.63 -0.27 9.89
C GLN A 106 -32.53 1.10 9.22
N LEU A 107 -31.31 1.46 8.78
CA LEU A 107 -31.08 2.72 8.06
C LEU A 107 -31.84 2.74 6.73
N LEU A 108 -31.85 1.64 5.97
CA LEU A 108 -32.56 1.50 4.72
C LEU A 108 -34.10 1.44 4.90
N GLU A 109 -34.59 0.76 5.93
CA GLU A 109 -36.01 0.75 6.29
C GLU A 109 -36.50 2.18 6.60
N ASN A 110 -35.69 2.98 7.27
CA ASN A 110 -35.97 4.38 7.52
C ASN A 110 -35.95 5.25 6.24
N SER A 111 -35.38 4.78 5.14
CA SER A 111 -35.32 5.53 3.89
C SER A 111 -36.69 5.63 3.18
N VAL A 112 -37.61 4.73 3.46
CA VAL A 112 -38.96 4.71 2.89
C VAL A 112 -39.78 5.94 3.36
N TYR A 113 -39.49 6.44 4.55
CA TYR A 113 -40.23 7.57 5.11
C TYR A 113 -39.75 8.91 4.51
N ALA A 114 -40.71 9.78 4.24
CA ALA A 114 -40.44 11.14 3.75
C ALA A 114 -39.49 11.92 4.68
N PRO A 115 -38.71 12.88 4.14
CA PRO A 115 -37.87 13.73 4.96
C PRO A 115 -38.72 14.57 5.93
N SER A 116 -38.15 14.85 7.11
CA SER A 116 -38.88 15.58 8.18
C SER A 116 -38.91 17.09 7.93
N ARG A 117 -37.84 17.68 7.40
CA ARG A 117 -37.68 19.12 7.18
C ARG A 117 -37.10 19.49 5.83
N GLY A 118 -36.22 18.62 5.29
CA GLY A 118 -35.57 18.81 4.01
C GLY A 118 -36.46 18.47 2.81
N ARG A 119 -35.95 18.78 1.60
CA ARG A 119 -36.53 18.25 0.35
C ARG A 119 -36.10 16.83 0.09
N PHE A 120 -34.87 16.50 0.48
CA PHE A 120 -34.27 15.19 0.29
C PHE A 120 -33.71 14.67 1.60
N LYS A 121 -33.87 13.38 1.82
CA LYS A 121 -33.17 12.63 2.85
C LYS A 121 -31.85 12.14 2.26
N VAL A 122 -30.73 12.64 2.79
CA VAL A 122 -29.41 12.38 2.24
C VAL A 122 -28.65 11.44 3.15
N TYR A 123 -28.24 10.31 2.61
CA TYR A 123 -27.43 9.31 3.31
C TYR A 123 -25.98 9.43 2.83
N VAL A 124 -25.09 9.84 3.71
CA VAL A 124 -23.65 9.87 3.47
C VAL A 124 -23.03 8.67 4.14
N ILE A 125 -22.51 7.74 3.36
CA ILE A 125 -21.84 6.52 3.86
C ILE A 125 -20.36 6.67 3.54
N ASP A 126 -19.57 6.96 4.57
CA ASP A 126 -18.12 7.09 4.46
C ASP A 126 -17.44 5.73 4.58
N GLU A 127 -16.30 5.56 3.91
CA GLU A 127 -15.52 4.33 3.76
C GLU A 127 -16.40 3.11 3.42
N VAL A 128 -17.33 3.28 2.47
CA VAL A 128 -18.34 2.28 2.11
C VAL A 128 -17.75 0.92 1.75
N HIS A 129 -16.48 0.83 1.34
CA HIS A 129 -15.79 -0.43 1.06
C HIS A 129 -15.61 -1.32 2.31
N MET A 130 -15.82 -0.78 3.52
CA MET A 130 -15.76 -1.53 4.78
C MET A 130 -17.07 -2.27 5.09
N LEU A 131 -18.13 -2.04 4.32
CA LEU A 131 -19.39 -2.77 4.48
C LEU A 131 -19.23 -4.25 4.13
N SER A 132 -19.93 -5.10 4.88
CA SER A 132 -20.01 -6.52 4.57
C SER A 132 -20.78 -6.76 3.25
N THR A 133 -20.52 -7.90 2.59
CA THR A 133 -21.23 -8.29 1.36
C THR A 133 -22.75 -8.31 1.55
N SER A 134 -23.22 -8.72 2.73
CA SER A 134 -24.64 -8.76 3.07
C SER A 134 -25.24 -7.35 3.27
N ALA A 135 -24.45 -6.38 3.77
CA ALA A 135 -24.88 -4.99 3.86
C ALA A 135 -24.97 -4.33 2.46
N PHE A 136 -24.02 -4.62 1.57
CA PHE A 136 -24.12 -4.21 0.16
C PHE A 136 -25.39 -4.77 -0.50
N ASN A 137 -25.66 -6.05 -0.34
CA ASN A 137 -26.84 -6.69 -0.92
C ASN A 137 -28.16 -6.08 -0.40
N ALA A 138 -28.22 -5.71 0.88
CA ALA A 138 -29.37 -5.00 1.43
C ALA A 138 -29.57 -3.62 0.75
N MET A 139 -28.47 -2.90 0.47
CA MET A 139 -28.52 -1.59 -0.17
C MET A 139 -28.92 -1.66 -1.66
N LEU A 140 -28.60 -2.76 -2.37
CA LEU A 140 -28.88 -2.91 -3.80
C LEU A 140 -30.36 -2.69 -4.13
N LYS A 141 -31.30 -3.23 -3.34
CA LYS A 141 -32.74 -3.07 -3.57
C LYS A 141 -33.15 -1.60 -3.57
N THR A 142 -32.64 -0.82 -2.63
CA THR A 142 -32.96 0.63 -2.56
C THR A 142 -32.23 1.45 -3.62
N LEU A 143 -31.09 0.97 -4.12
CA LEU A 143 -30.36 1.61 -5.24
C LEU A 143 -31.01 1.31 -6.60
N GLU A 144 -31.71 0.16 -6.73
CA GLU A 144 -32.47 -0.21 -7.94
C GLU A 144 -33.79 0.56 -8.05
N GLU A 145 -34.52 0.64 -6.95
CA GLU A 145 -35.80 1.31 -6.86
C GLU A 145 -35.77 2.41 -5.78
N PRO A 146 -35.00 3.49 -6.01
CA PRO A 146 -34.80 4.54 -5.00
C PRO A 146 -36.07 5.38 -4.83
N PRO A 147 -36.51 5.66 -3.60
CA PRO A 147 -37.55 6.66 -3.37
C PRO A 147 -37.08 8.03 -3.89
N GLU A 148 -37.96 8.79 -4.52
CA GLU A 148 -37.63 10.08 -5.16
C GLU A 148 -36.94 11.08 -4.22
N HIS A 149 -37.36 11.04 -2.94
CA HIS A 149 -36.86 11.93 -1.89
C HIS A 149 -35.54 11.48 -1.27
N VAL A 150 -34.97 10.31 -1.67
CA VAL A 150 -33.72 9.76 -1.11
C VAL A 150 -32.55 10.04 -2.04
N LYS A 151 -31.43 10.44 -1.45
CA LYS A 151 -30.14 10.57 -2.15
C LYS A 151 -29.06 9.88 -1.38
N PHE A 152 -28.32 8.99 -2.04
CA PHE A 152 -27.14 8.33 -1.48
C PHE A 152 -25.86 9.04 -1.92
N VAL A 153 -24.96 9.25 -1.00
CA VAL A 153 -23.61 9.76 -1.26
C VAL A 153 -22.63 8.80 -0.60
N LEU A 154 -22.04 7.95 -1.42
CA LEU A 154 -21.07 6.94 -0.99
C LEU A 154 -19.67 7.53 -1.12
N ALA A 155 -18.82 7.33 -0.12
CA ALA A 155 -17.42 7.75 -0.15
C ALA A 155 -16.51 6.55 0.12
N THR A 156 -15.40 6.45 -0.62
CA THR A 156 -14.44 5.36 -0.46
C THR A 156 -13.01 5.80 -0.74
N THR A 157 -12.07 5.19 -0.04
CA THR A 157 -10.64 5.26 -0.38
C THR A 157 -10.23 4.13 -1.34
N ASP A 158 -11.00 3.04 -1.41
CA ASP A 158 -10.70 1.89 -2.25
C ASP A 158 -11.92 1.49 -3.10
N PRO A 159 -12.04 2.01 -4.34
CA PRO A 159 -13.15 1.69 -5.21
C PRO A 159 -13.12 0.25 -5.74
N GLN A 160 -11.96 -0.44 -5.70
CA GLN A 160 -11.83 -1.81 -6.21
C GLN A 160 -12.55 -2.84 -5.32
N LYS A 161 -12.74 -2.53 -4.05
CA LYS A 161 -13.47 -3.38 -3.10
C LYS A 161 -14.99 -3.24 -3.18
N ILE A 162 -15.50 -2.29 -3.97
CA ILE A 162 -16.95 -2.10 -4.12
C ILE A 162 -17.48 -3.06 -5.20
N PRO A 163 -18.59 -3.79 -4.94
CA PRO A 163 -19.20 -4.65 -5.94
C PRO A 163 -19.61 -3.88 -7.20
N VAL A 164 -19.36 -4.47 -8.38
CA VAL A 164 -19.68 -3.87 -9.69
C VAL A 164 -21.18 -3.56 -9.80
N THR A 165 -22.03 -4.35 -9.14
CA THR A 165 -23.49 -4.14 -9.05
C THR A 165 -23.87 -2.82 -8.39
N VAL A 166 -23.08 -2.35 -7.41
CA VAL A 166 -23.27 -1.03 -6.78
C VAL A 166 -22.69 0.07 -7.66
N LEU A 167 -21.47 -0.16 -8.20
CA LEU A 167 -20.80 0.81 -9.08
C LEU A 167 -21.65 1.21 -10.30
N SER A 168 -22.33 0.23 -10.92
CA SER A 168 -23.18 0.46 -12.10
C SER A 168 -24.42 1.32 -11.83
N ARG A 169 -24.82 1.48 -10.56
CA ARG A 169 -26.00 2.26 -10.14
C ARG A 169 -25.64 3.62 -9.54
N CYS A 170 -24.34 3.95 -9.47
CA CYS A 170 -23.85 5.20 -8.91
C CYS A 170 -23.21 6.09 -9.98
N LEU A 171 -23.44 7.38 -9.87
CA LEU A 171 -22.64 8.36 -10.61
C LEU A 171 -21.30 8.54 -9.93
N GLN A 172 -20.24 8.11 -10.60
CA GLN A 172 -18.89 7.99 -10.02
C GLN A 172 -18.07 9.25 -10.26
N PHE A 173 -17.39 9.73 -9.21
CA PHE A 173 -16.45 10.84 -9.24
C PHE A 173 -15.16 10.47 -8.54
N ASN A 174 -14.06 10.56 -9.27
CA ASN A 174 -12.73 10.32 -8.73
C ASN A 174 -12.08 11.66 -8.32
N LEU A 175 -11.86 11.83 -7.02
CA LEU A 175 -11.18 12.98 -6.45
C LEU A 175 -9.65 12.77 -6.53
N LYS A 176 -8.96 13.80 -7.00
CA LYS A 176 -7.51 13.77 -7.16
C LYS A 176 -6.80 14.23 -5.89
N GLN A 177 -5.58 13.74 -5.68
CA GLN A 177 -4.66 14.31 -4.69
C GLN A 177 -4.34 15.75 -5.05
N MET A 178 -4.21 16.60 -4.04
CA MET A 178 -3.89 18.00 -4.25
C MET A 178 -2.39 18.18 -4.48
N PRO A 179 -1.98 18.97 -5.49
CA PRO A 179 -0.58 19.33 -5.65
C PRO A 179 -0.03 20.05 -4.41
N ALA A 180 1.19 19.75 -4.00
CA ALA A 180 1.83 20.38 -2.83
C ALA A 180 1.83 21.92 -2.92
N LYS A 181 1.99 22.48 -4.14
CA LYS A 181 1.93 23.93 -4.37
C LYS A 181 0.55 24.51 -4.02
N ALA A 182 -0.55 23.83 -4.35
CA ALA A 182 -1.90 24.26 -4.02
C ALA A 182 -2.17 24.17 -2.51
N ILE A 183 -1.67 23.11 -1.86
CA ILE A 183 -1.74 22.96 -0.39
C ILE A 183 -0.97 24.10 0.28
N SER A 184 0.29 24.35 -0.11
CA SER A 184 1.12 25.41 0.48
C SER A 184 0.46 26.79 0.37
N ALA A 185 -0.08 27.14 -0.81
CA ALA A 185 -0.79 28.40 -1.00
C ALA A 185 -2.06 28.52 -0.13
N HIS A 186 -2.77 27.42 0.09
CA HIS A 186 -3.93 27.41 0.98
C HIS A 186 -3.56 27.56 2.45
N LEU A 187 -2.49 26.89 2.91
CA LEU A 187 -1.97 27.03 4.26
C LEU A 187 -1.53 28.50 4.52
N GLU A 188 -0.88 29.12 3.54
CA GLU A 188 -0.48 30.54 3.60
C GLU A 188 -1.69 31.45 3.76
N ALA A 189 -2.75 31.25 2.97
CA ALA A 189 -3.98 32.04 3.06
C ALA A 189 -4.65 31.87 4.46
N ILE A 190 -4.69 30.67 5.01
CA ILE A 190 -5.24 30.39 6.34
C ILE A 190 -4.41 31.12 7.43
N LEU A 191 -3.09 31.04 7.38
CA LEU A 191 -2.22 31.68 8.36
C LEU A 191 -2.32 33.21 8.30
N ALA A 192 -2.48 33.77 7.11
CA ALA A 192 -2.74 35.20 6.94
C ALA A 192 -4.05 35.63 7.64
N GLU A 193 -5.12 34.83 7.53
CA GLU A 193 -6.39 35.10 8.23
C GLU A 193 -6.29 34.87 9.75
N GLU A 194 -5.52 33.88 10.20
CA GLU A 194 -5.25 33.64 11.63
C GLU A 194 -4.22 34.63 12.19
N LYS A 195 -3.60 35.48 11.35
CA LYS A 195 -2.56 36.48 11.73
C LYS A 195 -1.33 35.84 12.37
N LEU A 196 -0.94 34.69 11.90
CA LEU A 196 0.24 33.95 12.35
C LEU A 196 1.37 34.06 11.31
N PRO A 197 2.60 34.43 11.72
CA PRO A 197 3.74 34.48 10.82
C PRO A 197 4.21 33.07 10.47
N ALA A 198 4.56 32.86 9.20
CA ALA A 198 5.11 31.60 8.72
C ALA A 198 6.14 31.81 7.62
N GLU A 199 7.14 30.95 7.59
CA GLU A 199 8.13 30.90 6.53
C GLU A 199 7.62 30.05 5.34
N ALA A 200 7.87 30.50 4.11
CA ALA A 200 7.49 29.76 2.91
C ALA A 200 8.13 28.34 2.84
N GLY A 201 9.33 28.17 3.42
CA GLY A 201 10.00 26.88 3.56
C GLY A 201 9.22 25.91 4.43
N ALA A 202 8.73 26.38 5.59
CA ALA A 202 7.89 25.61 6.51
C ALA A 202 6.61 25.11 5.83
N LEU A 203 5.93 25.97 5.07
CA LEU A 203 4.69 25.60 4.36
C LEU A 203 4.91 24.58 3.26
N ARG A 204 6.06 24.67 2.53
CA ARG A 204 6.43 23.65 1.54
C ARG A 204 6.69 22.30 2.18
N LEU A 205 7.36 22.25 3.33
CA LEU A 205 7.59 21.00 4.07
C LEU A 205 6.28 20.37 4.53
N LEU A 206 5.39 21.15 5.17
CA LEU A 206 4.08 20.67 5.61
C LEU A 206 3.26 20.12 4.42
N ALA A 207 3.25 20.85 3.29
CA ALA A 207 2.54 20.43 2.08
C ALA A 207 3.13 19.15 1.46
N GLY A 208 4.43 18.95 1.53
CA GLY A 208 5.12 17.73 1.09
C GLY A 208 4.72 16.53 1.96
N CYS A 209 4.80 16.66 3.27
CA CYS A 209 4.46 15.61 4.22
C CYS A 209 2.96 15.26 4.26
N ALA A 210 2.10 16.13 3.75
CA ALA A 210 0.66 15.89 3.67
C ALA A 210 0.26 14.93 2.54
N HIS A 211 1.16 14.57 1.63
CA HIS A 211 0.96 13.61 0.54
C HIS A 211 -0.35 13.83 -0.26
N GLY A 212 -0.69 15.10 -0.51
CA GLY A 212 -1.89 15.48 -1.27
C GLY A 212 -3.19 15.50 -0.47
N SER A 213 -3.13 15.31 0.85
CA SER A 213 -4.26 15.38 1.79
C SER A 213 -4.35 16.75 2.46
N MET A 214 -5.40 17.53 2.18
CA MET A 214 -5.62 18.81 2.86
C MET A 214 -5.92 18.64 4.36
N ARG A 215 -6.61 17.57 4.73
CA ARG A 215 -6.92 17.29 6.14
C ARG A 215 -5.64 17.06 6.95
N ASP A 216 -4.72 16.29 6.41
CA ASP A 216 -3.46 15.98 7.09
C ASP A 216 -2.55 17.21 7.08
N ALA A 217 -2.54 18.02 5.99
CA ALA A 217 -1.85 19.30 5.96
C ALA A 217 -2.32 20.26 7.05
N LEU A 218 -3.62 20.41 7.25
CA LEU A 218 -4.18 21.25 8.32
C LEU A 218 -3.91 20.70 9.73
N SER A 219 -3.90 19.37 9.88
CA SER A 219 -3.54 18.74 11.15
C SER A 219 -2.06 18.94 11.50
N LEU A 220 -1.17 18.81 10.50
CA LEU A 220 0.25 19.10 10.65
C LEU A 220 0.50 20.58 10.93
N LEU A 221 -0.29 21.48 10.31
CA LEU A 221 -0.22 22.91 10.58
C LEU A 221 -0.62 23.24 12.03
N ASP A 222 -1.68 22.63 12.55
CA ASP A 222 -2.10 22.76 13.95
C ASP A 222 -0.97 22.35 14.92
N GLN A 223 -0.32 21.23 14.61
CA GLN A 223 0.84 20.75 15.39
C GLN A 223 2.02 21.72 15.30
N ALA A 224 2.31 22.25 14.11
CA ALA A 224 3.39 23.20 13.89
C ALA A 224 3.16 24.52 14.67
N ILE A 225 1.94 25.05 14.66
CA ILE A 225 1.55 26.23 15.43
C ILE A 225 1.74 26.00 16.92
N ALA A 226 1.30 24.84 17.43
CA ALA A 226 1.44 24.48 18.84
C ALA A 226 2.92 24.31 19.22
N TYR A 227 3.72 23.64 18.39
CA TYR A 227 5.13 23.38 18.64
C TYR A 227 5.98 24.65 18.61
N SER A 228 5.69 25.57 17.69
CA SER A 228 6.46 26.81 17.47
C SER A 228 5.91 28.03 18.24
N ALA A 229 4.95 27.83 19.17
CA ALA A 229 4.28 28.91 19.91
C ALA A 229 3.74 30.03 18.99
N GLY A 230 3.27 29.66 17.79
CA GLY A 230 2.63 30.57 16.84
C GLY A 230 3.55 31.19 15.78
N ASN A 231 4.88 30.96 15.82
CA ASN A 231 5.80 31.40 14.78
C ASN A 231 6.31 30.19 13.96
N VAL A 232 5.66 29.89 12.84
CA VAL A 232 5.90 28.69 12.05
C VAL A 232 7.16 28.86 11.18
N THR A 233 8.31 28.54 11.77
CA THR A 233 9.61 28.56 11.07
C THR A 233 9.93 27.20 10.44
N GLU A 234 10.76 27.21 9.39
CA GLU A 234 11.19 25.98 8.72
C GLU A 234 11.94 25.06 9.69
N GLN A 235 12.80 25.61 10.54
CA GLN A 235 13.56 24.86 11.53
C GLN A 235 12.64 24.17 12.57
N ALA A 236 11.61 24.87 13.07
CA ALA A 236 10.66 24.30 14.01
C ALA A 236 9.84 23.17 13.39
N VAL A 237 9.41 23.34 12.12
CA VAL A 237 8.66 22.31 11.39
C VAL A 237 9.53 21.09 11.12
N ARG A 238 10.78 21.26 10.72
CA ARG A 238 11.73 20.14 10.55
C ARG A 238 11.92 19.36 11.85
N ALA A 239 12.15 20.06 12.96
CA ALA A 239 12.32 19.44 14.26
C ALA A 239 11.04 18.69 14.73
N MET A 240 9.86 19.28 14.51
CA MET A 240 8.58 18.66 14.85
C MET A 240 8.28 17.39 14.03
N LEU A 241 8.56 17.45 12.72
CA LEU A 241 8.30 16.33 11.81
C LEU A 241 9.34 15.23 11.92
N GLY A 242 10.47 15.49 12.58
CA GLY A 242 11.63 14.58 12.56
C GLY A 242 12.15 14.35 11.14
N THR A 243 11.87 15.31 10.23
CA THR A 243 12.32 15.19 8.84
C THR A 243 13.81 15.33 8.78
N ILE A 244 14.43 14.43 8.06
CA ILE A 244 15.86 14.40 7.84
C ILE A 244 16.22 15.64 7.04
N ASP A 245 17.31 16.30 7.47
CA ASP A 245 17.92 17.29 6.60
C ASP A 245 18.39 16.57 5.33
N ASP A 246 17.97 17.06 4.17
CA ASP A 246 18.37 16.53 2.88
C ASP A 246 19.90 16.35 2.80
N SER A 247 20.68 17.15 3.53
CA SER A 247 22.13 17.04 3.60
C SER A 247 22.63 15.67 4.05
N PHE A 248 21.93 15.00 4.99
CA PHE A 248 22.29 13.64 5.42
C PHE A 248 22.12 12.63 4.30
N LEU A 249 21.02 12.71 3.57
CA LEU A 249 20.72 11.80 2.47
C LEU A 249 21.74 11.97 1.31
N TYR A 250 22.06 13.22 0.98
CA TYR A 250 23.10 13.50 -0.02
C TYR A 250 24.47 12.99 0.40
N SER A 251 24.89 13.27 1.65
CA SER A 251 26.17 12.79 2.18
C SER A 251 26.22 11.27 2.26
N MET A 252 25.09 10.62 2.56
CA MET A 252 24.96 9.16 2.58
C MET A 252 25.12 8.57 1.17
N LEU A 253 24.47 9.14 0.15
CA LEU A 253 24.64 8.69 -1.24
C LEU A 253 26.06 8.97 -1.76
N GLU A 254 26.66 10.08 -1.38
CA GLU A 254 28.08 10.38 -1.70
C GLU A 254 29.03 9.37 -1.01
N GLY A 255 28.73 8.96 0.22
CA GLY A 255 29.47 7.92 0.93
C GLY A 255 29.33 6.54 0.27
N LEU A 256 28.09 6.18 -0.12
CA LEU A 256 27.79 4.95 -0.85
C LEU A 256 28.53 4.92 -2.20
N ALA A 257 28.49 6.02 -2.97
CA ALA A 257 29.18 6.14 -4.25
C ALA A 257 30.70 5.97 -4.15
N ARG A 258 31.31 6.34 -3.02
CA ARG A 258 32.75 6.14 -2.73
C ARG A 258 33.08 4.78 -2.11
N GLY A 259 32.07 3.99 -1.76
CA GLY A 259 32.28 2.74 -1.01
C GLY A 259 32.77 2.95 0.42
N ASP A 260 32.61 4.15 1.00
CA ASP A 260 33.10 4.52 2.33
C ASP A 260 32.11 4.07 3.43
N SER A 261 32.25 2.84 3.86
CA SER A 261 31.42 2.24 4.90
C SER A 261 31.50 3.00 6.23
N ALA A 262 32.69 3.53 6.58
CA ALA A 262 32.88 4.24 7.84
C ALA A 262 32.09 5.56 7.85
N ALA A 263 32.16 6.34 6.76
CA ALA A 263 31.40 7.57 6.62
C ALA A 263 29.89 7.33 6.64
N VAL A 264 29.41 6.30 5.93
CA VAL A 264 27.99 5.93 5.88
C VAL A 264 27.45 5.54 7.25
N LEU A 265 28.20 4.72 8.01
CA LEU A 265 27.81 4.32 9.35
C LEU A 265 27.88 5.48 10.37
N ALA A 266 28.86 6.38 10.23
CA ALA A 266 28.94 7.59 11.07
C ALA A 266 27.73 8.50 10.87
N ILE A 267 27.25 8.65 9.63
CA ILE A 267 26.04 9.42 9.33
C ILE A 267 24.82 8.74 9.95
N ALA A 268 24.69 7.41 9.85
CA ALA A 268 23.61 6.67 10.48
C ALA A 268 23.59 6.84 12.00
N GLU A 269 24.75 6.86 12.64
CA GLU A 269 24.89 7.07 14.09
C GLU A 269 24.51 8.53 14.50
N ASP A 270 24.90 9.53 13.70
CA ASP A 270 24.48 10.92 13.94
C ASP A 270 22.95 11.07 13.80
N MET A 271 22.34 10.38 12.84
CA MET A 271 20.88 10.33 12.70
C MET A 271 20.23 9.68 13.94
N ARG A 272 20.80 8.60 14.48
CA ARG A 272 20.33 7.94 15.70
C ARG A 272 20.37 8.87 16.90
N THR A 273 21.47 9.63 17.09
CA THR A 273 21.61 10.56 18.20
C THR A 273 20.63 11.72 18.14
N ARG A 274 20.18 12.08 16.93
CA ARG A 274 19.15 13.11 16.69
C ARG A 274 17.72 12.56 16.71
N SER A 275 17.51 11.29 17.05
CA SER A 275 16.20 10.62 17.09
C SER A 275 15.43 10.72 15.76
N VAL A 276 16.14 10.61 14.65
CA VAL A 276 15.54 10.61 13.32
C VAL A 276 14.85 9.25 13.07
N GLY A 277 13.61 9.27 12.57
CA GLY A 277 12.88 8.03 12.24
C GLY A 277 13.47 7.33 11.00
N PHE A 278 13.90 6.09 11.15
CA PHE A 278 14.58 5.34 10.09
C PHE A 278 13.64 4.85 8.97
N ASP A 279 12.35 4.66 9.24
CA ASP A 279 11.35 4.39 8.21
C ASP A 279 11.26 5.57 7.22
N GLY A 280 11.17 6.80 7.77
CA GLY A 280 11.19 8.03 6.98
C GLY A 280 12.51 8.19 6.20
N ALA A 281 13.65 7.84 6.83
CA ALA A 281 14.96 7.89 6.20
C ALA A 281 15.04 7.03 4.93
N LEU A 282 14.60 5.79 5.00
CA LEU A 282 14.58 4.89 3.83
C LEU A 282 13.59 5.36 2.77
N GLN A 283 12.45 5.92 3.18
CA GLN A 283 11.48 6.50 2.24
C GLN A 283 12.08 7.67 1.48
N ASP A 284 12.70 8.61 2.17
CA ASP A 284 13.28 9.81 1.58
C ASP A 284 14.53 9.49 0.73
N LEU A 285 15.32 8.49 1.17
CA LEU A 285 16.43 7.94 0.39
C LEU A 285 15.93 7.33 -0.93
N GLY A 286 14.85 6.54 -0.89
CA GLY A 286 14.21 5.99 -2.09
C GLY A 286 13.69 7.10 -3.01
N ALA A 287 13.06 8.14 -2.46
CA ALA A 287 12.60 9.29 -3.25
C ALA A 287 13.76 10.07 -3.88
N LEU A 288 14.90 10.19 -3.18
CA LEU A 288 16.10 10.83 -3.71
C LEU A 288 16.72 10.00 -4.84
N LEU A 289 16.85 8.67 -4.66
CA LEU A 289 17.34 7.75 -5.69
C LEU A 289 16.47 7.78 -6.95
N HIS A 290 15.14 7.85 -6.79
CA HIS A 290 14.24 8.03 -7.94
C HIS A 290 14.51 9.34 -8.67
N ARG A 291 14.74 10.46 -7.95
CA ARG A 291 15.09 11.74 -8.57
C ARG A 291 16.44 11.68 -9.29
N VAL A 292 17.43 10.97 -8.73
CA VAL A 292 18.72 10.72 -9.38
C VAL A 292 18.54 9.91 -10.67
N ALA A 293 17.75 8.83 -10.64
CA ALA A 293 17.45 8.03 -11.83
C ALA A 293 16.76 8.86 -12.94
N LEU A 294 15.81 9.73 -12.57
CA LEU A 294 15.19 10.66 -13.53
C LEU A 294 16.21 11.65 -14.11
N ALA A 295 17.13 12.17 -13.28
CA ALA A 295 18.17 13.08 -13.74
C ALA A 295 19.15 12.40 -14.70
N GLN A 296 19.43 11.10 -14.52
CA GLN A 296 20.25 10.30 -15.45
C GLN A 296 19.52 10.06 -16.79
N ALA A 297 18.22 9.69 -16.72
CA ALA A 297 17.44 9.35 -17.90
C ALA A 297 17.02 10.59 -18.71
N SER A 298 16.65 11.67 -18.04
CA SER A 298 16.18 12.93 -18.67
C SER A 298 16.45 14.12 -17.75
N PRO A 299 17.58 14.81 -17.93
CA PRO A 299 17.97 15.96 -17.11
C PRO A 299 16.95 17.11 -17.11
N ASP A 300 16.13 17.22 -18.17
CA ASP A 300 15.12 18.26 -18.32
C ASP A 300 13.80 17.93 -17.62
N ALA A 301 13.55 16.67 -17.28
CA ALA A 301 12.36 16.22 -16.57
C ALA A 301 12.40 16.51 -15.05
N VAL A 302 13.57 16.86 -14.51
CA VAL A 302 13.73 17.13 -13.08
C VAL A 302 13.33 18.57 -12.78
N ASN A 303 12.12 18.74 -12.21
CA ASN A 303 11.64 20.00 -11.65
C ASN A 303 12.34 20.30 -10.31
N ALA A 304 13.61 20.66 -10.34
CA ALA A 304 14.36 21.11 -9.17
C ALA A 304 14.82 22.55 -9.39
N GLU A 305 14.59 23.41 -8.39
CA GLU A 305 15.01 24.81 -8.43
C GLU A 305 16.45 24.96 -7.90
N GLY A 306 17.28 25.73 -8.61
CA GLY A 306 18.60 26.17 -8.14
C GLY A 306 19.60 25.05 -7.88
N GLY A 307 20.42 25.17 -6.82
CA GLY A 307 21.55 24.29 -6.50
C GLY A 307 21.19 22.82 -6.26
N LEU A 308 19.91 22.50 -6.06
CA LEU A 308 19.43 21.11 -5.92
C LEU A 308 19.55 20.32 -7.23
N ARG A 309 19.32 20.98 -8.37
CA ARG A 309 19.47 20.38 -9.70
C ARG A 309 20.93 20.01 -9.99
N GLU A 310 21.86 20.90 -9.59
CA GLU A 310 23.29 20.66 -9.77
C GLU A 310 23.79 19.49 -8.91
N ARG A 311 23.36 19.41 -7.66
CA ARG A 311 23.70 18.28 -6.76
C ARG A 311 23.14 16.94 -7.27
N LEU A 312 21.89 16.91 -7.74
CA LEU A 312 21.31 15.72 -8.36
C LEU A 312 22.06 15.29 -9.61
N ALA A 313 22.44 16.24 -10.46
CA ALA A 313 23.22 15.96 -11.66
C ALA A 313 24.66 15.49 -11.33
N ALA A 314 25.25 15.97 -10.24
CA ALA A 314 26.54 15.49 -9.75
C ALA A 314 26.45 14.04 -9.25
N LEU A 315 25.45 13.71 -8.43
CA LEU A 315 25.20 12.32 -7.99
C LEU A 315 24.88 11.39 -9.16
N GLY A 316 24.09 11.86 -10.14
CA GLY A 316 23.77 11.08 -11.34
C GLY A 316 24.98 10.78 -12.23
N ARG A 317 26.11 11.53 -12.10
CA ARG A 317 27.38 11.25 -12.78
C ARG A 317 28.30 10.33 -11.98
N THR A 318 28.16 10.28 -10.66
CA THR A 318 29.02 9.48 -9.78
C THR A 318 28.48 8.07 -9.54
N LEU A 319 27.16 7.87 -9.63
CA LEU A 319 26.52 6.57 -9.46
C LEU A 319 26.16 5.99 -10.82
N ASP A 320 26.44 4.71 -11.03
CA ASP A 320 25.98 4.01 -12.23
C ASP A 320 24.46 3.80 -12.22
N PRO A 321 23.78 3.83 -13.39
CA PRO A 321 22.32 3.62 -13.45
C PRO A 321 21.86 2.31 -12.81
N GLU A 322 22.67 1.24 -12.91
CA GLU A 322 22.39 -0.07 -12.30
C GLU A 322 22.47 0.01 -10.77
N GLU A 323 23.45 0.74 -10.23
CA GLU A 323 23.57 0.97 -8.78
C GLU A 323 22.39 1.74 -8.22
N VAL A 324 21.94 2.79 -8.91
CA VAL A 324 20.79 3.60 -8.50
C VAL A 324 19.52 2.73 -8.43
N GLN A 325 19.29 1.85 -9.41
CA GLN A 325 18.15 0.93 -9.40
C GLN A 325 18.25 -0.09 -8.28
N LEU A 326 19.43 -0.64 -8.05
CA LEU A 326 19.67 -1.61 -6.97
C LEU A 326 19.47 -0.95 -5.60
N TYR A 327 20.05 0.23 -5.39
CA TYR A 327 19.89 0.97 -4.13
C TYR A 327 18.43 1.36 -3.86
N TYR A 328 17.71 1.75 -4.91
CA TYR A 328 16.27 2.00 -4.80
C TYR A 328 15.51 0.76 -4.34
N GLN A 329 15.77 -0.41 -4.93
CA GLN A 329 15.14 -1.66 -4.50
C GLN A 329 15.50 -2.02 -3.06
N ILE A 330 16.78 -1.88 -2.67
CA ILE A 330 17.22 -2.14 -1.30
C ILE A 330 16.55 -1.18 -0.31
N ALA A 331 16.39 0.10 -0.65
CA ALA A 331 15.70 1.07 0.20
C ALA A 331 14.22 0.70 0.40
N VAL A 332 13.52 0.36 -0.68
CA VAL A 332 12.09 -0.03 -0.64
C VAL A 332 11.88 -1.32 0.18
N HIS A 333 12.70 -2.36 -0.07
CA HIS A 333 12.60 -3.61 0.68
C HIS A 333 13.09 -3.45 2.13
N GLY A 334 14.18 -2.71 2.35
CA GLY A 334 14.68 -2.42 3.70
C GLY A 334 13.63 -1.75 4.58
N ARG A 335 12.81 -0.85 3.99
CA ARG A 335 11.68 -0.25 4.70
C ARG A 335 10.62 -1.28 5.11
N GLN A 336 10.32 -2.25 4.25
CA GLN A 336 9.37 -3.33 4.56
C GLN A 336 9.91 -4.28 5.62
N ASP A 337 11.25 -4.45 5.67
CA ASP A 337 11.94 -5.34 6.61
C ASP A 337 12.14 -4.70 8.00
N LEU A 338 12.06 -3.35 8.13
CA LEU A 338 12.28 -2.64 9.40
C LEU A 338 11.46 -3.19 10.58
N PRO A 339 10.14 -3.47 10.44
CA PRO A 339 9.35 -4.00 11.56
C PRO A 339 9.78 -5.40 12.02
N PHE A 340 10.56 -6.12 11.22
CA PHE A 340 11.07 -7.47 11.53
C PHE A 340 12.52 -7.46 12.00
N ALA A 341 13.19 -6.30 11.99
CA ALA A 341 14.54 -6.14 12.49
C ALA A 341 14.56 -6.13 14.04
N PRO A 342 15.67 -6.51 14.69
CA PRO A 342 15.81 -6.42 16.14
C PRO A 342 15.53 -5.02 16.71
N ASP A 343 15.94 -3.99 16.00
CA ASP A 343 15.62 -2.59 16.21
C ASP A 343 15.69 -1.84 14.87
N GLU A 344 15.07 -0.65 14.78
CA GLU A 344 15.03 0.13 13.54
C GLU A 344 16.42 0.56 13.05
N PHE A 345 17.35 0.84 13.97
CA PHE A 345 18.73 1.22 13.61
C PHE A 345 19.49 0.06 12.97
N ALA A 346 19.35 -1.14 13.52
CA ALA A 346 19.94 -2.35 12.94
C ALA A 346 19.38 -2.64 11.55
N GLY A 347 18.04 -2.52 11.37
CA GLY A 347 17.40 -2.67 10.07
C GLY A 347 17.89 -1.65 9.05
N PHE A 348 18.00 -0.38 9.44
CA PHE A 348 18.49 0.70 8.61
C PHE A 348 19.95 0.50 8.20
N THR A 349 20.84 0.24 9.16
CA THR A 349 22.27 0.00 8.89
C THR A 349 22.50 -1.23 8.03
N MET A 350 21.70 -2.30 8.21
CA MET A 350 21.76 -3.48 7.34
C MET A 350 21.33 -3.16 5.89
N ALA A 351 20.36 -2.29 5.69
CA ALA A 351 19.99 -1.85 4.34
C ALA A 351 21.16 -1.08 3.69
N LEU A 352 21.83 -0.18 4.42
CA LEU A 352 23.02 0.54 3.92
C LEU A 352 24.20 -0.39 3.64
N LEU A 353 24.47 -1.35 4.51
CA LEU A 353 25.51 -2.35 4.30
C LEU A 353 25.22 -3.26 3.10
N ARG A 354 23.95 -3.58 2.83
CA ARG A 354 23.55 -4.28 1.60
C ARG A 354 23.86 -3.44 0.35
N MET A 355 23.60 -2.13 0.37
CA MET A 355 23.94 -1.25 -0.74
C MET A 355 25.44 -1.26 -1.01
N LEU A 356 26.26 -1.17 0.03
CA LEU A 356 27.74 -1.24 -0.08
C LEU A 356 28.22 -2.61 -0.57
N ALA A 357 27.65 -3.70 -0.10
CA ALA A 357 28.08 -5.06 -0.44
C ALA A 357 27.73 -5.47 -1.88
N PHE A 358 26.68 -4.91 -2.43
CA PHE A 358 26.17 -5.24 -3.77
C PHE A 358 26.49 -4.18 -4.83
N SER A 359 27.36 -3.20 -4.52
CA SER A 359 27.83 -2.23 -5.52
C SER A 359 28.61 -2.95 -6.64
N PRO A 360 28.23 -2.81 -7.92
CA PRO A 360 28.84 -3.54 -9.03
C PRO A 360 30.31 -3.14 -9.28
N GLY A 361 30.71 -1.95 -8.81
CA GLY A 361 32.04 -1.37 -9.11
C GLY A 361 33.20 -1.77 -8.22
N THR A 362 33.01 -2.56 -7.13
CA THR A 362 34.06 -2.80 -6.11
C THR A 362 34.84 -4.11 -6.30
N ARG A 363 34.82 -4.75 -7.47
CA ARG A 363 35.54 -6.02 -7.69
C ARG A 363 37.01 -5.91 -8.08
N ASP A 364 37.59 -4.71 -8.22
CA ASP A 364 38.98 -4.56 -8.69
C ASP A 364 39.99 -3.94 -7.68
N ALA A 365 39.71 -4.03 -6.35
CA ALA A 365 40.74 -3.61 -5.39
C ALA A 365 40.68 -4.46 -4.12
N GLY A 366 41.20 -5.69 -4.17
CA GLY A 366 41.36 -6.44 -2.92
C GLY A 366 41.65 -7.92 -3.01
N GLU A 367 42.30 -8.38 -4.06
CA GLU A 367 43.07 -9.63 -3.99
C GLU A 367 44.39 -9.35 -3.30
N SER A 368 44.41 -9.28 -2.00
CA SER A 368 45.64 -9.45 -1.22
C SER A 368 45.34 -9.97 0.17
N GLN A 369 45.83 -11.17 0.39
CA GLN A 369 46.10 -11.80 1.71
C GLN A 369 44.94 -12.34 2.54
N ARG A 370 44.55 -13.58 2.25
CA ARG A 370 44.40 -14.57 3.30
C ARG A 370 45.25 -15.80 3.00
N THR A 371 46.48 -15.77 3.50
CA THR A 371 47.35 -16.93 3.66
C THR A 371 46.83 -17.83 4.76
N GLY A 372 46.77 -19.13 4.49
CA GLY A 372 46.63 -20.10 5.55
C GLY A 372 46.11 -21.46 5.12
N SER A 373 46.97 -22.25 4.51
CA SER A 373 47.22 -23.69 4.70
C SER A 373 46.03 -24.67 4.56
N ALA A 374 46.04 -25.48 3.52
CA ALA A 374 46.46 -26.88 3.52
C ALA A 374 46.37 -27.51 2.13
N ARG A 375 47.46 -28.09 1.74
CA ARG A 375 47.68 -28.89 0.50
C ARG A 375 46.86 -30.17 0.50
N SER A 376 46.38 -30.57 -0.69
CA SER A 376 46.78 -31.84 -1.31
C SER A 376 46.27 -31.90 -2.76
N GLU A 377 47.24 -31.92 -3.62
CA GLU A 377 47.56 -32.74 -4.77
C GLU A 377 46.53 -32.95 -5.87
N THR A 378 46.92 -32.37 -7.01
CA THR A 378 46.45 -32.63 -8.38
C THR A 378 46.91 -34.01 -8.87
N PRO A 379 46.31 -34.59 -9.90
CA PRO A 379 47.05 -34.56 -11.17
C PRO A 379 46.22 -34.11 -12.40
N GLU A 380 46.98 -33.56 -13.27
CA GLU A 380 46.95 -33.09 -14.62
C GLU A 380 46.18 -33.95 -15.65
N GLY A 381 45.56 -33.28 -16.62
CA GLY A 381 45.40 -33.83 -17.96
C GLY A 381 44.17 -33.44 -18.76
N ALA A 382 44.42 -32.58 -19.77
CA ALA A 382 43.76 -32.52 -21.08
C ALA A 382 42.48 -31.68 -21.30
N LYS A 383 42.64 -30.63 -22.12
CA LYS A 383 41.68 -29.91 -23.00
C LYS A 383 41.17 -30.81 -24.16
N PRO A 384 40.28 -30.34 -25.03
CA PRO A 384 39.21 -29.35 -24.97
C PRO A 384 37.88 -29.82 -25.63
N ALA A 385 36.84 -28.95 -25.46
CA ALA A 385 35.67 -28.81 -26.36
C ALA A 385 34.77 -30.01 -26.66
N GLY A 386 33.51 -29.85 -26.36
CA GLY A 386 32.44 -30.70 -26.89
C GLY A 386 31.17 -30.60 -26.07
N ASP A 387 30.17 -29.99 -26.69
CA ASP A 387 28.74 -30.20 -26.53
C ASP A 387 28.15 -30.37 -25.10
N LEU A 388 27.32 -29.38 -24.75
CA LEU A 388 26.29 -29.45 -23.71
C LEU A 388 25.36 -30.65 -23.96
N GLN A 389 25.67 -31.79 -23.37
CA GLN A 389 24.72 -32.87 -23.19
C GLN A 389 23.88 -32.62 -21.93
N PRO A 390 22.55 -32.83 -21.96
CA PRO A 390 21.68 -32.65 -20.83
C PRO A 390 21.98 -33.68 -19.74
N ALA A 391 22.07 -33.15 -18.49
CA ALA A 391 22.28 -33.95 -17.28
C ALA A 391 21.36 -35.16 -17.23
N ALA A 392 21.92 -36.32 -16.92
CA ALA A 392 21.25 -37.59 -16.78
C ALA A 392 19.98 -37.48 -15.93
N ARG A 393 18.83 -37.82 -16.53
CA ARG A 393 17.53 -37.90 -15.89
C ARG A 393 17.55 -39.01 -14.86
N ALA A 394 17.61 -38.66 -13.58
CA ALA A 394 17.48 -39.59 -12.48
C ALA A 394 16.12 -40.30 -12.55
N ALA A 395 16.12 -41.63 -12.49
CA ALA A 395 14.90 -42.42 -12.43
C ALA A 395 14.11 -42.04 -11.16
N PHE A 396 12.78 -41.94 -11.28
CA PHE A 396 11.89 -41.67 -10.16
C PHE A 396 11.91 -42.88 -9.21
N ASP A 397 12.29 -42.64 -7.96
CA ASP A 397 12.45 -43.65 -6.89
C ASP A 397 11.14 -43.96 -6.14
N GLY A 398 10.00 -43.40 -6.57
CA GLY A 398 8.69 -43.57 -5.90
C GLY A 398 8.44 -42.58 -4.77
N ASP A 399 9.39 -41.70 -4.43
CA ASP A 399 9.21 -40.68 -3.38
C ASP A 399 8.57 -39.41 -3.95
N TRP A 400 7.22 -39.39 -3.99
CA TRP A 400 6.46 -38.27 -4.50
C TRP A 400 6.71 -36.94 -3.76
N PRO A 401 6.72 -36.89 -2.41
CA PRO A 401 7.01 -35.67 -1.68
C PRO A 401 8.33 -35.01 -2.08
N LYS A 402 9.37 -35.79 -2.32
CA LYS A 402 10.68 -35.30 -2.76
C LYS A 402 10.64 -34.78 -4.19
N LEU A 403 9.93 -35.50 -5.09
CA LEU A 403 9.74 -35.06 -6.46
C LEU A 403 8.92 -33.76 -6.52
N ALA A 404 7.78 -33.68 -5.80
CA ALA A 404 6.91 -32.52 -5.76
C ALA A 404 7.62 -31.23 -5.31
N ASN A 405 8.59 -31.34 -4.39
CA ASN A 405 9.41 -30.20 -3.95
C ASN A 405 10.49 -29.80 -4.97
N SER A 406 10.95 -30.74 -5.82
CA SER A 406 11.98 -30.49 -6.84
C SER A 406 11.43 -29.94 -8.15
N LEU A 407 10.10 -30.00 -8.40
CA LEU A 407 9.46 -29.48 -9.58
C LEU A 407 9.47 -27.94 -9.60
N ASP A 408 9.80 -27.36 -10.74
CA ASP A 408 9.74 -25.89 -10.93
C ASP A 408 8.30 -25.44 -11.23
N LEU A 409 7.50 -25.41 -10.17
CA LEU A 409 6.09 -25.02 -10.19
C LEU A 409 5.87 -23.80 -9.30
N GLY A 410 5.03 -22.88 -9.78
CA GLY A 410 4.60 -21.70 -9.03
C GLY A 410 3.13 -21.75 -8.60
N GLY A 411 2.76 -20.96 -7.59
CA GLY A 411 1.39 -20.72 -7.19
C GLY A 411 0.60 -21.97 -6.79
N ILE A 412 -0.67 -22.05 -7.24
CA ILE A 412 -1.62 -23.10 -6.86
C ILE A 412 -1.22 -24.50 -7.38
N ALA A 413 -0.56 -24.58 -8.53
CA ALA A 413 -0.09 -25.85 -9.06
C ALA A 413 0.98 -26.51 -8.17
N LYS A 414 1.83 -25.70 -7.51
CA LYS A 414 2.78 -26.17 -6.50
C LYS A 414 2.06 -26.66 -5.23
N GLN A 415 1.04 -25.95 -4.81
CA GLN A 415 0.23 -26.35 -3.66
C GLN A 415 -0.51 -27.69 -3.94
N LEU A 416 -1.01 -27.90 -5.17
CA LEU A 416 -1.59 -29.17 -5.58
C LEU A 416 -0.56 -30.31 -5.47
N ALA A 417 0.65 -30.13 -5.99
CA ALA A 417 1.71 -31.14 -5.92
C ALA A 417 2.11 -31.48 -4.47
N GLN A 418 2.19 -30.46 -3.59
CA GLN A 418 2.58 -30.63 -2.18
C GLN A 418 1.45 -31.21 -1.29
N ALA A 419 0.18 -30.99 -1.67
CA ALA A 419 -0.98 -31.51 -0.96
C ALA A 419 -1.44 -32.89 -1.47
N SER A 420 -0.83 -33.40 -2.54
CA SER A 420 -1.16 -34.71 -3.12
C SER A 420 -0.25 -35.81 -2.64
N GLU A 421 -0.75 -37.05 -2.67
CA GLU A 421 -0.05 -38.28 -2.38
C GLU A 421 -0.05 -39.20 -3.59
N LEU A 422 1.04 -39.93 -3.83
CA LEU A 422 1.14 -40.87 -4.92
C LEU A 422 0.32 -42.14 -4.62
N ALA A 423 -0.68 -42.41 -5.44
CA ALA A 423 -1.45 -43.65 -5.37
C ALA A 423 -0.83 -44.77 -6.22
N SER A 424 -0.44 -44.47 -7.46
CA SER A 424 0.23 -45.42 -8.33
C SER A 424 1.06 -44.73 -9.40
N PHE A 425 2.12 -45.40 -9.86
CA PHE A 425 2.93 -44.97 -11.01
C PHE A 425 3.45 -46.20 -11.77
N ASP A 426 3.12 -46.28 -13.04
CA ASP A 426 3.54 -47.37 -13.91
C ASP A 426 4.56 -46.96 -15.00
N GLY A 427 5.11 -45.76 -14.91
CA GLY A 427 6.07 -45.20 -15.85
C GLY A 427 5.46 -44.29 -16.91
N GLU A 428 4.16 -44.39 -17.22
CA GLU A 428 3.41 -43.55 -18.17
C GLU A 428 2.17 -42.88 -17.52
N ALA A 429 1.51 -43.57 -16.60
CA ALA A 429 0.37 -43.05 -15.88
C ALA A 429 0.75 -42.80 -14.40
N LEU A 430 0.41 -41.60 -13.91
CA LEU A 430 0.64 -41.16 -12.54
C LEU A 430 -0.71 -40.81 -11.91
N GLU A 431 -1.08 -41.56 -10.89
CA GLU A 431 -2.29 -41.32 -10.12
C GLU A 431 -1.96 -40.67 -8.78
N LEU A 432 -2.57 -39.52 -8.55
CA LEU A 432 -2.42 -38.75 -7.31
C LEU A 432 -3.74 -38.73 -6.53
N CYS A 433 -3.64 -38.88 -5.21
CA CYS A 433 -4.75 -38.67 -4.29
C CYS A 433 -4.64 -37.30 -3.62
N VAL A 434 -5.76 -36.59 -3.51
CA VAL A 434 -5.86 -35.27 -2.85
C VAL A 434 -6.93 -35.38 -1.76
N PRO A 435 -6.66 -34.90 -0.54
CA PRO A 435 -7.62 -34.95 0.55
C PRO A 435 -8.85 -34.08 0.24
N PRO A 436 -10.05 -34.42 0.74
CA PRO A 436 -11.28 -33.67 0.51
C PRO A 436 -11.19 -32.18 0.90
N ALA A 437 -10.40 -31.84 1.91
CA ALA A 437 -10.14 -30.47 2.35
C ALA A 437 -9.43 -29.62 1.28
N ALA A 438 -8.65 -30.26 0.40
CA ALA A 438 -7.90 -29.61 -0.68
C ALA A 438 -8.54 -29.77 -2.07
N LYS A 439 -9.81 -30.16 -2.15
CA LYS A 439 -10.56 -30.36 -3.41
C LYS A 439 -10.48 -29.17 -4.37
N HIS A 440 -10.45 -27.96 -3.86
CA HIS A 440 -10.33 -26.72 -4.65
C HIS A 440 -9.03 -26.60 -5.45
N LEU A 441 -7.99 -27.36 -5.06
CA LEU A 441 -6.70 -27.40 -5.77
C LEU A 441 -6.75 -28.35 -6.98
N ALA A 442 -7.73 -29.26 -7.05
CA ALA A 442 -7.84 -30.29 -8.10
C ALA A 442 -8.57 -29.81 -9.36
N GLU A 443 -8.53 -28.51 -9.68
CA GLU A 443 -9.09 -28.00 -10.93
C GLU A 443 -8.25 -28.37 -12.15
N LYS A 444 -8.90 -28.57 -13.31
CA LYS A 444 -8.25 -29.01 -14.55
C LYS A 444 -7.08 -28.12 -14.98
N SER A 445 -7.19 -26.81 -14.79
CA SER A 445 -6.15 -25.85 -15.15
C SER A 445 -4.84 -26.05 -14.35
N TYR A 446 -4.94 -26.45 -13.09
CA TYR A 446 -3.77 -26.72 -12.24
C TYR A 446 -3.19 -28.12 -12.51
N GLN A 447 -4.05 -29.10 -12.81
CA GLN A 447 -3.61 -30.43 -13.22
C GLN A 447 -2.83 -30.37 -14.54
N GLU A 448 -3.23 -29.53 -15.51
CA GLU A 448 -2.50 -29.37 -16.79
C GLU A 448 -1.11 -28.75 -16.58
N LYS A 449 -0.98 -27.76 -15.69
CA LYS A 449 0.33 -27.17 -15.34
C LYS A 449 1.23 -28.19 -14.66
N LEU A 450 0.69 -28.97 -13.72
CA LEU A 450 1.43 -30.04 -13.04
C LEU A 450 1.86 -31.11 -14.04
N ARG A 451 0.98 -31.52 -14.96
CA ARG A 451 1.30 -32.48 -16.04
C ARG A 451 2.41 -31.96 -16.94
N GLY A 452 2.38 -30.69 -17.33
CA GLY A 452 3.43 -30.07 -18.15
C GLY A 452 4.81 -30.13 -17.45
N ALA A 453 4.91 -29.79 -16.20
CA ALA A 453 6.15 -29.87 -15.43
C ALA A 453 6.66 -31.31 -15.24
N LEU A 454 5.74 -32.27 -15.08
CA LEU A 454 6.10 -33.70 -15.03
C LEU A 454 6.61 -34.21 -16.37
N GLN A 455 5.99 -33.81 -17.47
CA GLN A 455 6.46 -34.16 -18.81
C GLN A 455 7.85 -33.61 -19.12
N GLU A 456 8.09 -32.36 -18.68
CA GLU A 456 9.40 -31.72 -18.82
C GLU A 456 10.47 -32.45 -17.97
N ARG A 457 10.13 -32.83 -16.75
CA ARG A 457 11.03 -33.55 -15.83
C ARG A 457 11.34 -34.97 -16.28
N PHE A 458 10.33 -35.73 -16.75
CA PHE A 458 10.50 -37.11 -17.20
C PHE A 458 10.89 -37.24 -18.69
N GLY A 459 10.67 -36.20 -19.49
CA GLY A 459 10.93 -36.16 -20.91
C GLY A 459 10.06 -37.13 -21.75
N LYS A 460 8.96 -37.58 -21.16
CA LYS A 460 7.97 -38.48 -21.77
C LYS A 460 6.56 -37.97 -21.53
N PRO A 461 5.59 -38.23 -22.37
CA PRO A 461 4.20 -37.89 -22.10
C PRO A 461 3.69 -38.70 -20.91
N VAL A 462 3.26 -37.97 -19.84
CA VAL A 462 2.70 -38.57 -18.62
C VAL A 462 1.19 -38.31 -18.58
N ARG A 463 0.41 -39.38 -18.32
CA ARG A 463 -1.02 -39.26 -18.03
C ARG A 463 -1.18 -39.04 -16.55
N LEU A 464 -1.69 -37.85 -16.18
CA LEU A 464 -1.96 -37.48 -14.79
C LEU A 464 -3.45 -37.69 -14.49
N THR A 465 -3.75 -38.49 -13.48
CA THR A 465 -5.09 -38.66 -12.92
C THR A 465 -5.09 -38.21 -11.48
N VAL A 466 -6.01 -37.30 -11.10
CA VAL A 466 -6.15 -36.82 -9.73
C VAL A 466 -7.48 -37.29 -9.16
N THR A 467 -7.42 -38.10 -8.11
CA THR A 467 -8.58 -38.63 -7.40
C THR A 467 -8.72 -37.95 -6.03
N ILE A 468 -9.96 -37.69 -5.61
CA ILE A 468 -10.25 -37.11 -4.29
C ILE A 468 -10.54 -38.26 -3.34
N LYS A 469 -9.58 -38.56 -2.46
CA LYS A 469 -9.70 -39.59 -1.41
C LYS A 469 -8.96 -39.13 -0.16
N GLU A 470 -9.26 -39.72 0.99
CA GLU A 470 -8.45 -39.52 2.18
C GLU A 470 -7.03 -40.01 1.94
N THR A 471 -6.05 -39.19 2.31
CA THR A 471 -4.62 -39.48 2.18
C THR A 471 -4.12 -40.22 3.43
N THR A 472 -3.07 -41.03 3.27
CA THR A 472 -2.49 -41.78 4.41
C THR A 472 -1.58 -40.93 5.28
N GLY A 473 -1.47 -39.61 5.02
CA GLY A 473 -0.63 -38.69 5.78
C GLY A 473 0.83 -38.62 5.30
N ASN A 474 1.09 -39.02 4.04
CA ASN A 474 2.43 -39.02 3.44
C ASN A 474 2.58 -37.96 2.33
N THR A 475 1.90 -36.82 2.48
CA THR A 475 2.09 -35.68 1.56
C THR A 475 3.38 -34.92 1.91
N ALA A 476 3.88 -34.11 0.98
CA ALA A 476 5.03 -33.25 1.24
C ALA A 476 4.77 -32.29 2.41
N ARG A 477 3.51 -31.86 2.56
CA ARG A 477 3.07 -31.00 3.64
C ARG A 477 3.04 -31.72 4.99
N ASP A 478 2.56 -32.96 5.05
CA ASP A 478 2.53 -33.76 6.27
C ASP A 478 3.94 -34.06 6.77
N ARG A 479 4.87 -34.38 5.84
CA ARG A 479 6.28 -34.59 6.22
C ARG A 479 6.93 -33.32 6.77
N ALA A 480 6.63 -32.15 6.20
CA ALA A 480 7.11 -30.87 6.72
C ALA A 480 6.53 -30.58 8.10
N ALA A 481 5.25 -30.82 8.34
CA ALA A 481 4.60 -30.65 9.63
C ALA A 481 5.21 -31.59 10.70
N ALA A 482 5.45 -32.84 10.33
CA ALA A 482 6.10 -33.80 11.22
C ALA A 482 7.56 -33.44 11.55
N ALA A 483 8.28 -32.84 10.58
CA ALA A 483 9.65 -32.36 10.82
C ALA A 483 9.68 -31.19 11.79
N VAL A 484 8.77 -30.20 11.62
CA VAL A 484 8.61 -29.04 12.52
C VAL A 484 8.27 -29.49 13.93
N SER A 485 7.34 -30.44 14.10
CA SER A 485 6.96 -30.96 15.42
C SER A 485 8.06 -31.77 16.13
N ARG A 486 9.04 -32.28 15.37
CA ARG A 486 10.19 -33.02 15.92
C ARG A 486 11.40 -32.13 16.24
N ASP A 487 11.41 -30.90 15.75
CA ASP A 487 12.47 -29.96 15.97
C ASP A 487 12.55 -29.58 17.45
N ALA A 488 13.79 -29.68 18.03
CA ALA A 488 13.99 -29.44 19.44
C ALA A 488 13.65 -28.00 19.86
N PHE A 489 14.01 -27.04 19.02
CA PHE A 489 13.71 -25.61 19.25
C PHE A 489 12.22 -25.33 19.26
N VAL A 490 11.47 -25.94 18.34
CA VAL A 490 10.01 -25.78 18.26
C VAL A 490 9.33 -26.40 19.49
N ARG A 491 9.82 -27.55 19.96
CA ARG A 491 9.32 -28.16 21.19
C ARG A 491 9.57 -27.30 22.42
N ASP A 492 10.76 -26.72 22.54
CA ASP A 492 11.08 -25.80 23.63
C ASP A 492 10.16 -24.56 23.62
N LEU A 493 9.82 -24.05 22.44
CA LEU A 493 8.88 -22.92 22.30
C LEU A 493 7.45 -23.30 22.74
N VAL A 494 6.99 -24.49 22.36
CA VAL A 494 5.66 -24.98 22.76
C VAL A 494 5.60 -25.23 24.26
N GLU A 495 6.61 -25.83 24.86
CA GLU A 495 6.65 -26.21 26.29
C GLU A 495 6.87 -24.97 27.19
N ASN A 496 7.76 -24.06 26.83
CA ASN A 496 8.14 -22.94 27.70
C ASN A 496 7.30 -21.67 27.49
N PHE A 497 6.67 -21.48 26.31
CA PHE A 497 5.94 -20.26 25.95
C PHE A 497 4.47 -20.50 25.61
N ASP A 498 3.95 -21.72 25.79
CA ASP A 498 2.57 -22.11 25.45
C ASP A 498 2.21 -21.78 23.99
N ALA A 499 3.22 -21.87 23.10
CA ALA A 499 3.07 -21.53 21.69
C ALA A 499 2.27 -22.61 20.95
N THR A 500 1.42 -22.22 20.03
CA THR A 500 0.64 -23.15 19.21
C THR A 500 1.19 -23.21 17.78
N ILE A 501 1.41 -24.41 17.25
CA ILE A 501 1.84 -24.63 15.88
C ILE A 501 0.63 -24.41 14.94
N VAL A 502 0.71 -23.40 14.07
CA VAL A 502 -0.32 -23.15 13.04
C VAL A 502 0.01 -24.00 11.81
N GLU A 503 -0.58 -25.17 11.69
CA GLU A 503 -0.33 -26.11 10.58
C GLU A 503 -0.56 -25.52 9.19
N SER A 504 -1.48 -24.55 9.05
CA SER A 504 -1.75 -23.88 7.78
C SER A 504 -0.58 -23.02 7.26
N SER A 505 0.32 -22.60 8.15
CA SER A 505 1.50 -21.77 7.82
C SER A 505 2.74 -22.57 7.41
N ILE A 506 2.76 -23.88 7.64
CA ILE A 506 3.91 -24.73 7.34
C ILE A 506 4.04 -24.91 5.82
N LYS A 507 5.21 -24.56 5.30
CA LYS A 507 5.58 -24.74 3.89
C LYS A 507 6.78 -25.66 3.78
N PRO A 508 6.73 -26.72 2.91
CA PRO A 508 7.90 -27.53 2.64
C PRO A 508 9.04 -26.68 2.05
N VAL A 509 10.23 -26.81 2.63
CA VAL A 509 11.44 -26.14 2.12
C VAL A 509 12.05 -26.99 1.00
N ARG A 510 12.68 -26.33 0.01
CA ARG A 510 13.38 -26.99 -1.12
C ARG A 510 14.55 -27.82 -0.67
#